data_5baecd61cf21d092bc44c3049198b547
#
_entry.id   5baecd61cf21d092bc44c3049198b547
#
_cell.length_a   1.000
_cell.length_b   1.000
_cell.length_c   1.000
_cell.angle_alpha   90.00
_cell.angle_beta   90.00
_cell.angle_gamma   90.00
#
_symmetry.space_group_name_H-M   'P 1'
#
loop_
_entity.id
_entity.type
_entity.pdbx_description
1 polymer ?
#
loop_
_entity_poly.entity_id
_entity_poly.type
_entity_poly.pdbx_seq_one_letter_code
_entity_poly.pdbx_strand_id
1 'polypeptide(L)'
;MKFADGFWLNQRGYEVNYASQAYEITPVKNGLNVYATSQYIQNRGMTLGGPCLDITFTSTQKDVIKVSIEHYKGTLDNQPKFELEEDQGYTPEITEKGDCWELVSGDTKLVIGKFNWNVQYYYKDKRLTGGAWRSASIINESKFKTSARLNSMQDDTFWSYPQDARSTYIREQLSMNVGEYFYGFGEKFTPFVKNGQNVETWNSDGGTCSDQSYKCIPFYVSSTGYGVLVNSSDKVSFEVCSDTVSKVSFTVPGEKLEYFVIGGANIGEVLSNYTTLTGKPALPPAYTFGLWLTTSFTTKYDEETVTSFIDGMAERDIPLQVFHFDCFWMKEFQWCDFE
;
A
#
# COMPACT_ATOMS: atom_id res chain seq x y z
N MET A 1 10.42 -3.52 3.57
CA MET A 1 11.05 -3.48 4.94
C MET A 1 10.82 -4.82 5.62
N LYS A 2 11.89 -5.51 6.03
CA LYS A 2 11.82 -6.85 6.63
C LYS A 2 12.01 -6.77 8.14
N PHE A 3 11.15 -7.44 8.88
CA PHE A 3 11.17 -7.48 10.35
C PHE A 3 11.46 -8.86 10.89
N ALA A 4 11.51 -9.88 10.03
CA ALA A 4 11.80 -11.25 10.38
C ALA A 4 13.20 -11.68 9.91
N ASP A 5 13.78 -12.63 10.65
CA ASP A 5 14.99 -13.33 10.27
C ASP A 5 14.60 -14.80 10.05
N GLY A 6 14.39 -15.16 8.81
CA GLY A 6 13.67 -16.36 8.43
C GLY A 6 12.19 -16.27 8.82
N PHE A 7 11.55 -17.44 9.07
CA PHE A 7 10.10 -17.48 9.33
C PHE A 7 9.73 -17.38 10.82
N TRP A 8 10.63 -17.75 11.70
CA TRP A 8 10.33 -17.93 13.13
C TRP A 8 10.80 -16.80 14.03
N LEU A 9 11.83 -16.08 13.64
CA LEU A 9 12.50 -15.10 14.47
C LEU A 9 12.22 -13.67 13.99
N ASN A 10 12.02 -12.76 14.91
CA ASN A 10 12.04 -11.33 14.63
C ASN A 10 13.49 -10.85 14.56
N GLN A 11 13.77 -9.89 13.70
CA GLN A 11 15.06 -9.19 13.71
C GLN A 11 15.26 -8.48 15.05
N ARG A 12 16.51 -8.41 15.47
CA ARG A 12 16.87 -7.72 16.71
C ARG A 12 16.45 -6.26 16.65
N GLY A 13 15.85 -5.78 17.74
CA GLY A 13 15.36 -4.41 17.84
C GLY A 13 13.93 -4.22 17.38
N TYR A 14 13.26 -5.25 16.86
CA TYR A 14 11.85 -5.20 16.53
C TYR A 14 11.01 -6.09 17.44
N GLU A 15 9.92 -5.53 17.92
CA GLU A 15 8.86 -6.27 18.61
C GLU A 15 7.64 -6.27 17.68
N VAL A 16 7.18 -7.47 17.31
CA VAL A 16 6.04 -7.64 16.38
C VAL A 16 4.91 -8.31 17.13
N ASN A 17 3.78 -7.64 17.23
CA ASN A 17 2.56 -8.12 17.85
C ASN A 17 1.48 -8.27 16.79
N TYR A 18 1.03 -9.50 16.57
CA TYR A 18 0.04 -9.86 15.56
C TYR A 18 -1.36 -9.92 16.14
N ALA A 19 -2.38 -9.52 15.39
CA ALA A 19 -3.75 -9.86 15.68
C ALA A 19 -3.90 -11.40 15.77
N SER A 20 -4.39 -11.88 16.90
CA SER A 20 -4.54 -13.30 17.19
C SER A 20 -5.99 -13.70 17.41
N GLN A 21 -6.77 -12.83 18.02
CA GLN A 21 -8.17 -13.06 18.35
C GLN A 21 -9.02 -11.86 17.88
N ALA A 22 -10.13 -12.16 17.21
CA ALA A 22 -11.22 -11.19 17.04
C ALA A 22 -12.03 -11.18 18.36
N TYR A 23 -11.59 -10.36 19.31
CA TYR A 23 -12.15 -10.35 20.67
C TYR A 23 -13.59 -9.86 20.71
N GLU A 24 -13.89 -8.81 19.97
CA GLU A 24 -15.22 -8.24 19.83
C GLU A 24 -15.45 -7.80 18.38
N ILE A 25 -16.62 -8.11 17.83
CA ILE A 25 -17.03 -7.67 16.49
C ILE A 25 -18.37 -6.93 16.63
N THR A 26 -18.39 -5.66 16.21
CA THR A 26 -19.58 -4.82 16.30
C THR A 26 -19.95 -4.23 14.93
N PRO A 27 -21.23 -4.24 14.53
CA PRO A 27 -21.69 -3.50 13.38
C PRO A 27 -21.49 -1.99 13.55
N VAL A 28 -21.02 -1.33 12.48
CA VAL A 28 -20.90 0.11 12.38
C VAL A 28 -21.57 0.59 11.08
N LYS A 29 -21.60 1.91 10.85
CA LYS A 29 -22.17 2.44 9.60
C LYS A 29 -21.38 1.86 8.39
N ASN A 30 -22.12 1.20 7.51
CA ASN A 30 -21.59 0.56 6.30
C ASN A 30 -20.46 -0.47 6.53
N GLY A 31 -20.42 -1.11 7.72
CA GLY A 31 -19.32 -2.02 8.00
C GLY A 31 -19.35 -2.73 9.34
N LEU A 32 -18.20 -3.28 9.66
CA LEU A 32 -17.92 -4.01 10.91
C LEU A 32 -16.67 -3.44 11.55
N ASN A 33 -16.70 -3.27 12.86
CA ASN A 33 -15.51 -2.98 13.66
C ASN A 33 -15.10 -4.23 14.42
N VAL A 34 -13.82 -4.52 14.44
CA VAL A 34 -13.20 -5.64 15.17
C VAL A 34 -12.17 -5.12 16.14
N TYR A 35 -12.38 -5.35 17.42
CA TYR A 35 -11.35 -5.16 18.42
C TYR A 35 -10.50 -6.42 18.50
N ALA A 36 -9.31 -6.38 17.90
CA ALA A 36 -8.44 -7.52 17.78
C ALA A 36 -7.33 -7.46 18.83
N THR A 37 -7.15 -8.57 19.57
CA THR A 37 -6.09 -8.69 20.58
C THR A 37 -4.89 -9.46 20.04
N SER A 38 -3.71 -9.14 20.52
CA SER A 38 -2.46 -9.80 20.12
C SER A 38 -2.24 -11.15 20.84
N GLN A 39 -3.09 -11.50 21.76
CA GLN A 39 -3.11 -12.79 22.46
C GLN A 39 -4.55 -13.25 22.71
N TYR A 40 -4.73 -14.53 22.96
CA TYR A 40 -6.04 -15.07 23.30
C TYR A 40 -6.41 -14.69 24.74
N ILE A 41 -7.53 -13.99 24.89
CA ILE A 41 -8.06 -13.55 26.18
C ILE A 41 -9.00 -14.64 26.70
N GLN A 42 -8.58 -15.31 27.76
CA GLN A 42 -9.35 -16.38 28.42
C GLN A 42 -9.94 -15.94 29.75
N ASN A 43 -9.38 -14.90 30.36
CA ASN A 43 -9.85 -14.33 31.62
C ASN A 43 -9.50 -12.86 31.72
N ARG A 44 -10.12 -12.16 32.69
CA ARG A 44 -9.97 -10.72 32.86
C ARG A 44 -8.50 -10.27 33.12
N GLY A 45 -7.69 -11.08 33.77
CA GLY A 45 -6.29 -10.76 34.04
C GLY A 45 -5.46 -10.65 32.77
N MET A 46 -5.82 -11.40 31.71
CA MET A 46 -5.11 -11.37 30.44
C MET A 46 -5.36 -10.07 29.63
N THR A 47 -6.35 -9.25 30.01
CA THR A 47 -6.61 -7.95 29.37
C THR A 47 -5.62 -6.86 29.80
N LEU A 48 -4.69 -7.16 30.73
CA LEU A 48 -3.71 -6.21 31.23
C LEU A 48 -2.44 -6.13 30.38
N GLY A 49 -2.27 -6.98 29.39
CA GLY A 49 -1.06 -7.06 28.60
C GLY A 49 -1.29 -7.21 27.11
N GLY A 50 -0.31 -6.74 26.32
CA GLY A 50 -0.31 -6.81 24.87
C GLY A 50 -1.07 -5.66 24.20
N PRO A 51 -0.63 -5.26 23.01
CA PRO A 51 -1.35 -4.27 22.22
C PRO A 51 -2.64 -4.87 21.64
N CYS A 52 -3.59 -3.99 21.38
CA CYS A 52 -4.83 -4.30 20.65
C CYS A 52 -4.87 -3.48 19.37
N LEU A 53 -5.53 -4.00 18.36
CA LEU A 53 -5.78 -3.29 17.11
C LEU A 53 -7.29 -3.06 16.96
N ASP A 54 -7.66 -1.83 16.68
CA ASP A 54 -9.01 -1.46 16.30
C ASP A 54 -9.10 -1.52 14.77
N ILE A 55 -9.79 -2.52 14.24
CA ILE A 55 -9.82 -2.80 12.81
C ILE A 55 -11.24 -2.62 12.27
N THR A 56 -11.41 -1.65 11.38
CA THR A 56 -12.71 -1.34 10.79
C THR A 56 -12.73 -1.75 9.33
N PHE A 57 -13.77 -2.50 8.94
CA PHE A 57 -14.06 -2.90 7.57
C PHE A 57 -15.32 -2.20 7.11
N THR A 58 -15.24 -1.40 6.04
CA THR A 58 -16.39 -0.68 5.48
C THR A 58 -16.46 -0.84 3.97
N SER A 59 -17.62 -0.56 3.40
CA SER A 59 -17.79 -0.45 1.96
C SER A 59 -18.75 0.68 1.64
N THR A 60 -18.29 1.60 0.79
CA THR A 60 -19.06 2.74 0.31
C THR A 60 -19.19 2.76 -1.22
N GLN A 61 -18.56 1.79 -1.87
CA GLN A 61 -18.61 1.54 -3.31
C GLN A 61 -18.75 0.05 -3.57
N LYS A 62 -19.54 -0.31 -4.59
CA LYS A 62 -19.72 -1.71 -5.02
C LYS A 62 -18.36 -2.36 -5.33
N ASP A 63 -18.16 -3.59 -4.86
CA ASP A 63 -16.97 -4.42 -5.05
C ASP A 63 -15.68 -3.86 -4.44
N VAL A 64 -15.79 -2.90 -3.51
CA VAL A 64 -14.65 -2.32 -2.81
C VAL A 64 -14.84 -2.42 -1.29
N ILE A 65 -13.86 -2.96 -0.60
CA ILE A 65 -13.84 -3.07 0.86
C ILE A 65 -12.65 -2.29 1.39
N LYS A 66 -12.93 -1.27 2.18
CA LYS A 66 -11.94 -0.46 2.90
C LYS A 66 -11.63 -1.13 4.23
N VAL A 67 -10.36 -1.16 4.59
CA VAL A 67 -9.85 -1.64 5.88
C VAL A 67 -9.02 -0.55 6.53
N SER A 68 -9.35 -0.23 7.79
CA SER A 68 -8.57 0.68 8.62
C SER A 68 -8.09 -0.06 9.85
N ILE A 69 -6.78 -0.13 10.06
CA ILE A 69 -6.12 -0.76 11.20
C ILE A 69 -5.52 0.36 12.04
N GLU A 70 -5.94 0.50 13.29
CA GLU A 70 -5.43 1.52 14.21
C GLU A 70 -4.97 0.86 15.52
N HIS A 71 -3.77 1.23 15.97
CA HIS A 71 -3.29 0.86 17.30
C HIS A 71 -3.55 1.98 18.32
N TYR A 72 -3.26 3.22 17.94
CA TYR A 72 -3.44 4.36 18.83
C TYR A 72 -4.07 5.55 18.11
N LYS A 73 -5.27 5.94 18.57
CA LYS A 73 -6.08 7.02 17.95
C LYS A 73 -5.63 8.44 18.31
N GLY A 74 -4.75 8.60 19.30
CA GLY A 74 -4.28 9.90 19.75
C GLY A 74 -3.14 10.49 18.92
N THR A 75 -2.65 9.80 17.91
CA THR A 75 -1.60 10.29 17.03
C THR A 75 -2.17 11.36 16.09
N LEU A 76 -1.48 12.52 16.02
CA LEU A 76 -1.82 13.54 15.02
C LEU A 76 -1.44 13.05 13.64
N ASP A 77 -2.41 12.98 12.76
CA ASP A 77 -2.21 12.64 11.35
C ASP A 77 -2.07 13.94 10.54
N ASN A 78 -0.83 14.34 10.31
CA ASN A 78 -0.48 15.56 9.59
C ASN A 78 -0.07 15.31 8.14
N GLN A 79 -0.16 14.06 7.67
CA GLN A 79 0.24 13.69 6.31
C GLN A 79 -0.78 14.16 5.27
N PRO A 80 -0.34 14.52 4.07
CA PRO A 80 -1.25 14.74 2.96
C PRO A 80 -2.11 13.50 2.71
N LYS A 81 -3.35 13.70 2.31
CA LYS A 81 -4.28 12.62 1.98
C LYS A 81 -4.50 12.56 0.47
N PHE A 82 -4.69 11.36 -0.05
CA PHE A 82 -5.25 11.20 -1.38
C PHE A 82 -6.74 11.62 -1.37
N GLU A 83 -7.14 12.34 -2.39
CA GLU A 83 -8.56 12.62 -2.63
C GLU A 83 -9.19 11.37 -3.24
N LEU A 84 -10.07 10.72 -2.50
CA LEU A 84 -10.76 9.51 -2.92
C LEU A 84 -12.27 9.71 -2.89
N GLU A 85 -12.96 9.16 -3.88
CA GLU A 85 -14.41 9.14 -3.99
C GLU A 85 -15.01 8.04 -3.09
N GLU A 86 -14.86 8.21 -1.77
CA GLU A 86 -15.24 7.19 -0.79
C GLU A 86 -16.73 7.12 -0.50
N ASP A 87 -17.48 8.19 -0.68
CA ASP A 87 -18.94 8.19 -0.43
C ASP A 87 -19.73 8.09 -1.72
N GLN A 88 -19.91 6.88 -2.20
CA GLN A 88 -20.71 6.57 -3.39
C GLN A 88 -22.19 6.32 -3.08
N GLY A 89 -22.64 6.56 -1.83
CA GLY A 89 -24.00 6.26 -1.37
C GLY A 89 -24.32 4.77 -1.34
N TYR A 90 -23.33 3.90 -1.44
CA TYR A 90 -23.48 2.46 -1.42
C TYR A 90 -23.54 1.92 0.02
N THR A 91 -24.41 0.94 0.25
CA THR A 91 -24.55 0.26 1.54
C THR A 91 -24.36 -1.24 1.36
N PRO A 92 -23.36 -1.88 2.02
CA PRO A 92 -23.14 -3.30 1.94
C PRO A 92 -24.18 -4.08 2.75
N GLU A 93 -24.34 -5.36 2.44
CA GLU A 93 -25.10 -6.29 3.28
C GLU A 93 -24.18 -6.84 4.38
N ILE A 94 -24.68 -6.80 5.63
CA ILE A 94 -23.91 -7.28 6.80
C ILE A 94 -24.77 -8.35 7.49
N THR A 95 -24.18 -9.53 7.66
CA THR A 95 -24.88 -10.68 8.24
C THR A 95 -24.01 -11.38 9.28
N GLU A 96 -24.56 -11.60 10.46
CA GLU A 96 -23.98 -12.49 11.46
C GLU A 96 -24.35 -13.94 11.16
N LYS A 97 -23.35 -14.80 11.08
CA LYS A 97 -23.52 -16.26 10.97
C LYS A 97 -22.96 -16.97 12.19
N GLY A 98 -23.12 -18.28 12.29
CA GLY A 98 -22.76 -19.05 13.48
C GLY A 98 -21.35 -18.72 14.02
N ASP A 99 -20.32 -18.90 13.22
CA ASP A 99 -18.91 -18.75 13.59
C ASP A 99 -18.19 -17.57 12.90
N CYS A 100 -18.92 -16.79 12.11
CA CYS A 100 -18.34 -15.64 11.38
C CYS A 100 -19.33 -14.50 11.20
N TRP A 101 -18.80 -13.36 10.75
CA TRP A 101 -19.54 -12.25 10.16
C TRP A 101 -19.22 -12.16 8.68
N GLU A 102 -20.23 -11.82 7.88
CA GLU A 102 -20.06 -11.52 6.46
C GLU A 102 -20.43 -10.06 6.16
N LEU A 103 -19.62 -9.43 5.32
CA LEU A 103 -19.92 -8.14 4.69
C LEU A 103 -19.86 -8.37 3.18
N VAL A 104 -20.97 -8.09 2.50
CA VAL A 104 -21.11 -8.28 1.05
C VAL A 104 -21.23 -6.93 0.36
N SER A 105 -20.31 -6.65 -0.53
CA SER A 105 -20.27 -5.46 -1.37
C SER A 105 -20.32 -5.89 -2.84
N GLY A 106 -21.51 -5.84 -3.45
CA GLY A 106 -21.68 -6.37 -4.80
C GLY A 106 -21.39 -7.88 -4.87
N ASP A 107 -20.44 -8.24 -5.72
CA ASP A 107 -19.94 -9.63 -5.85
C ASP A 107 -18.73 -9.92 -4.93
N THR A 108 -18.19 -8.87 -4.28
CA THR A 108 -17.08 -9.01 -3.34
C THR A 108 -17.58 -9.23 -1.92
N LYS A 109 -17.08 -10.27 -1.27
CA LYS A 109 -17.48 -10.66 0.07
C LYS A 109 -16.28 -10.76 1.00
N LEU A 110 -16.43 -10.21 2.20
CA LEU A 110 -15.54 -10.36 3.34
C LEU A 110 -16.15 -11.32 4.34
N VAL A 111 -15.35 -12.22 4.86
CA VAL A 111 -15.72 -13.14 5.95
C VAL A 111 -14.74 -12.96 7.09
N ILE A 112 -15.25 -12.69 8.30
CA ILE A 112 -14.46 -12.50 9.53
C ILE A 112 -14.83 -13.56 10.54
N GLY A 113 -13.87 -14.37 10.97
CA GLY A 113 -14.09 -15.37 12.03
C GLY A 113 -14.34 -14.72 13.39
N LYS A 114 -15.25 -15.28 14.18
CA LYS A 114 -15.69 -14.72 15.47
C LYS A 114 -14.72 -14.91 16.65
N PHE A 115 -13.75 -15.76 16.53
CA PHE A 115 -12.83 -16.04 17.63
C PHE A 115 -11.38 -15.91 17.21
N ASN A 116 -10.92 -16.79 16.35
CA ASN A 116 -9.57 -16.70 15.81
C ASN A 116 -9.52 -15.55 14.81
N TRP A 117 -8.44 -14.76 14.85
CA TRP A 117 -8.21 -13.78 13.81
C TRP A 117 -8.10 -14.48 12.46
N ASN A 118 -9.11 -14.28 11.62
CA ASN A 118 -9.20 -14.87 10.28
C ASN A 118 -10.12 -14.02 9.42
N VAL A 119 -9.54 -13.42 8.38
CA VAL A 119 -10.22 -12.54 7.44
C VAL A 119 -10.04 -13.10 6.04
N GLN A 120 -11.11 -13.34 5.30
CA GLN A 120 -11.07 -13.90 3.96
C GLN A 120 -11.90 -13.07 3.00
N TYR A 121 -11.35 -12.83 1.81
CA TYR A 121 -11.99 -12.08 0.73
C TYR A 121 -12.34 -13.01 -0.42
N TYR A 122 -13.53 -12.84 -0.98
CA TYR A 122 -14.06 -13.62 -2.08
C TYR A 122 -14.62 -12.67 -3.14
N TYR A 123 -14.57 -13.08 -4.40
CA TYR A 123 -15.39 -12.53 -5.47
C TYR A 123 -16.32 -13.64 -5.96
N LYS A 124 -17.62 -13.44 -5.74
CA LYS A 124 -18.61 -14.55 -5.81
C LYS A 124 -18.16 -15.69 -4.90
N ASP A 125 -17.95 -16.88 -5.44
CA ASP A 125 -17.50 -18.04 -4.67
C ASP A 125 -15.99 -18.28 -4.74
N LYS A 126 -15.26 -17.49 -5.54
CA LYS A 126 -13.82 -17.60 -5.69
C LYS A 126 -13.10 -16.85 -4.58
N ARG A 127 -12.27 -17.55 -3.81
CA ARG A 127 -11.40 -16.91 -2.84
C ARG A 127 -10.35 -16.05 -3.56
N LEU A 128 -10.23 -14.81 -3.13
CA LEU A 128 -9.24 -13.86 -3.66
C LEU A 128 -7.95 -13.89 -2.81
N THR A 129 -8.07 -13.53 -1.56
CA THR A 129 -6.97 -13.41 -0.61
C THR A 129 -7.49 -13.47 0.81
N GLY A 130 -6.64 -13.27 1.81
CA GLY A 130 -7.05 -13.16 3.20
C GLY A 130 -5.87 -13.00 4.14
N GLY A 131 -6.17 -12.58 5.37
CA GLY A 131 -5.25 -12.47 6.48
C GLY A 131 -5.70 -13.37 7.63
N ALA A 132 -4.82 -14.24 8.08
CA ALA A 132 -5.06 -15.09 9.24
C ALA A 132 -3.82 -15.05 10.15
N TRP A 133 -3.28 -16.17 10.49
CA TRP A 133 -2.09 -16.25 11.34
C TRP A 133 -0.92 -15.38 10.80
N ARG A 134 -0.43 -14.48 11.66
CA ARG A 134 0.62 -13.49 11.35
C ARG A 134 0.27 -12.60 10.16
N SER A 135 -0.90 -11.99 10.18
CA SER A 135 -1.29 -11.00 9.17
C SER A 135 -1.18 -9.57 9.72
N ALA A 136 -2.30 -8.98 10.19
CA ALA A 136 -2.30 -7.64 10.76
C ALA A 136 -1.40 -7.55 12.00
N SER A 137 -0.54 -6.55 12.08
CA SER A 137 0.40 -6.40 13.20
C SER A 137 0.79 -4.97 13.46
N ILE A 138 1.07 -4.68 14.74
CA ILE A 138 1.86 -3.52 15.15
C ILE A 138 3.30 -3.93 15.40
N ILE A 139 4.23 -3.10 14.96
CA ILE A 139 5.66 -3.32 15.06
C ILE A 139 6.29 -2.12 15.74
N ASN A 140 6.99 -2.38 16.85
CA ASN A 140 7.74 -1.37 17.57
C ASN A 140 9.24 -1.56 17.29
N GLU A 141 9.90 -0.51 16.81
CA GLU A 141 11.33 -0.48 16.63
C GLU A 141 11.99 0.21 17.84
N SER A 142 12.94 -0.48 18.47
CA SER A 142 13.81 0.14 19.45
C SER A 142 15.06 0.69 18.76
N LYS A 143 15.40 1.94 18.98
CA LYS A 143 16.66 2.53 18.50
C LYS A 143 17.91 1.83 19.03
N PHE A 144 17.77 1.09 20.11
CA PHE A 144 18.86 0.29 20.69
C PHE A 144 18.86 -1.11 20.08
N LYS A 145 19.43 -1.24 18.89
CA LYS A 145 19.55 -2.52 18.17
C LYS A 145 20.63 -3.46 18.74
N THR A 146 21.27 -3.13 19.84
CA THR A 146 22.42 -3.89 20.36
C THR A 146 22.11 -4.69 21.62
N SER A 147 22.96 -5.70 21.86
CA SER A 147 23.01 -6.52 23.07
C SER A 147 23.16 -5.75 24.39
N ALA A 148 23.41 -4.44 24.33
CA ALA A 148 23.37 -3.54 25.49
C ALA A 148 22.04 -3.63 26.27
N ARG A 149 20.94 -4.00 25.62
CA ARG A 149 19.65 -4.17 26.29
C ARG A 149 19.62 -5.36 27.27
N LEU A 150 20.38 -6.40 27.03
CA LEU A 150 20.50 -7.53 27.94
C LEU A 150 21.42 -7.25 29.13
N ASN A 151 22.42 -6.39 28.90
CA ASN A 151 23.35 -5.98 29.96
C ASN A 151 22.82 -4.81 30.80
N SER A 152 21.78 -4.11 30.33
CA SER A 152 21.22 -2.92 30.97
C SER A 152 20.16 -3.18 32.03
N MET A 153 19.90 -4.43 32.40
CA MET A 153 19.08 -4.70 33.59
C MET A 153 19.69 -4.12 34.89
N GLN A 154 20.92 -3.59 34.81
CA GLN A 154 21.63 -2.90 35.89
C GLN A 154 21.76 -1.40 35.63
N ASP A 155 21.28 -0.87 34.51
CA ASP A 155 21.43 0.54 34.15
C ASP A 155 20.09 1.25 34.39
N ASP A 156 20.10 2.25 35.25
CA ASP A 156 18.94 3.11 35.58
C ASP A 156 18.35 3.81 34.33
N THR A 157 19.06 3.80 33.22
CA THR A 157 18.57 4.28 31.91
C THR A 157 17.39 3.45 31.37
N PHE A 158 17.12 2.27 31.89
CA PHE A 158 15.96 1.46 31.49
C PHE A 158 14.63 2.21 31.65
N TRP A 159 14.55 3.12 32.62
CA TRP A 159 13.34 3.91 32.91
C TRP A 159 13.37 5.30 32.25
N SER A 160 14.48 5.70 31.68
CA SER A 160 14.69 7.03 31.12
C SER A 160 14.70 7.04 29.58
N TYR A 161 14.12 6.04 28.92
CA TYR A 161 14.01 6.07 27.46
C TYR A 161 13.12 7.24 27.05
N PRO A 162 13.63 8.19 26.25
CA PRO A 162 12.78 9.15 25.59
C PRO A 162 11.73 8.39 24.77
N GLN A 163 10.46 8.70 24.96
CA GLN A 163 9.36 8.03 24.24
C GLN A 163 9.46 8.18 22.73
N ASP A 164 10.13 9.20 22.27
CA ASP A 164 10.47 9.51 20.86
C ASP A 164 11.61 8.63 20.27
N ALA A 165 12.17 7.70 21.03
CA ALA A 165 13.18 6.77 20.56
C ALA A 165 12.59 5.53 19.86
N ARG A 166 11.28 5.36 19.80
CA ARG A 166 10.62 4.22 19.16
C ARG A 166 9.92 4.67 17.89
N SER A 167 10.21 3.99 16.79
CA SER A 167 9.41 4.06 15.58
C SER A 167 8.38 2.93 15.61
N THR A 168 7.15 3.25 15.25
CA THR A 168 6.06 2.28 15.13
C THR A 168 5.71 2.09 13.67
N TYR A 169 5.23 0.91 13.34
CA TYR A 169 4.76 0.57 12.01
C TYR A 169 3.51 -0.30 12.12
N ILE A 170 2.56 -0.10 11.23
CA ILE A 170 1.47 -1.05 11.04
C ILE A 170 1.73 -1.83 9.76
N ARG A 171 1.56 -3.15 9.84
CA ARG A 171 1.73 -4.05 8.70
C ARG A 171 0.52 -4.95 8.52
N GLU A 172 0.13 -5.16 7.26
CA GLU A 172 -0.77 -6.23 6.86
C GLU A 172 -0.04 -7.23 5.95
N GLN A 173 -0.44 -8.49 6.01
CA GLN A 173 0.10 -9.58 5.19
C GLN A 173 -1.04 -10.41 4.60
N LEU A 174 -1.30 -10.22 3.31
CA LEU A 174 -2.34 -10.93 2.58
C LEU A 174 -1.78 -12.16 1.88
N SER A 175 -2.52 -13.27 1.96
CA SER A 175 -2.08 -14.56 1.41
C SER A 175 -2.14 -14.58 -0.13
N MET A 176 -1.15 -15.20 -0.72
CA MET A 176 -1.08 -15.53 -2.15
C MET A 176 -1.71 -16.90 -2.42
N ASN A 177 -2.41 -17.05 -3.53
CA ASN A 177 -2.89 -18.35 -4.03
C ASN A 177 -1.80 -19.02 -4.90
N VAL A 178 -1.94 -20.32 -5.15
CA VAL A 178 -1.01 -21.05 -6.03
C VAL A 178 -1.12 -20.53 -7.46
N GLY A 179 0.01 -20.24 -8.07
CA GLY A 179 0.08 -19.74 -9.45
C GLY A 179 -0.36 -18.29 -9.64
N GLU A 180 -0.44 -17.52 -8.56
CA GLU A 180 -0.82 -16.11 -8.59
C GLU A 180 0.37 -15.20 -8.86
N TYR A 181 0.16 -14.17 -9.69
CA TYR A 181 1.14 -13.16 -10.05
C TYR A 181 0.64 -11.77 -9.69
N PHE A 182 1.59 -10.89 -9.32
CA PHE A 182 1.31 -9.52 -8.91
C PHE A 182 1.98 -8.52 -9.85
N TYR A 183 1.25 -7.43 -10.14
CA TYR A 183 1.66 -6.35 -11.05
C TYR A 183 1.31 -4.99 -10.43
N GLY A 184 1.89 -3.91 -10.93
CA GLY A 184 1.53 -2.55 -10.53
C GLY A 184 2.66 -1.78 -9.85
N PHE A 185 2.33 -1.01 -8.80
CA PHE A 185 3.18 -0.11 -8.02
C PHE A 185 3.63 1.15 -8.77
N GLY A 186 2.92 1.53 -9.84
CA GLY A 186 3.29 2.65 -10.70
C GLY A 186 4.32 2.26 -11.76
N GLU A 187 5.13 3.22 -12.20
CA GLU A 187 6.18 2.98 -13.17
C GLU A 187 7.48 2.59 -12.44
N LYS A 188 7.91 1.35 -12.66
CA LYS A 188 9.11 0.78 -12.03
C LYS A 188 10.01 0.17 -13.10
N PHE A 189 11.33 0.37 -12.96
CA PHE A 189 12.34 -0.20 -13.86
C PHE A 189 12.65 -1.67 -13.58
N THR A 190 12.16 -2.21 -12.47
CA THR A 190 12.30 -3.62 -12.10
C THR A 190 11.36 -4.51 -12.93
N PRO A 191 11.54 -5.86 -12.94
CA PRO A 191 10.71 -6.77 -13.72
C PRO A 191 9.21 -6.54 -13.54
N PHE A 192 8.45 -6.76 -14.61
CA PHE A 192 7.01 -6.49 -14.67
C PHE A 192 6.22 -7.34 -13.67
N VAL A 193 6.53 -8.64 -13.56
CA VAL A 193 6.00 -9.50 -12.49
C VAL A 193 6.73 -9.20 -11.20
N LYS A 194 5.98 -8.89 -10.15
CA LYS A 194 6.54 -8.40 -8.89
C LYS A 194 6.80 -9.47 -7.83
N ASN A 195 6.39 -10.71 -8.07
CA ASN A 195 6.65 -11.82 -7.15
C ASN A 195 8.16 -11.94 -6.83
N GLY A 196 8.49 -12.03 -5.56
CA GLY A 196 9.86 -12.10 -5.06
C GLY A 196 10.57 -10.75 -4.93
N GLN A 197 9.90 -9.63 -5.21
CA GLN A 197 10.50 -8.29 -5.13
C GLN A 197 10.10 -7.57 -3.84
N ASN A 198 11.00 -6.72 -3.36
CA ASN A 198 10.71 -5.66 -2.42
C ASN A 198 10.41 -4.40 -3.24
N VAL A 199 9.32 -3.73 -2.97
CA VAL A 199 8.92 -2.52 -3.67
C VAL A 199 8.63 -1.42 -2.68
N GLU A 200 9.31 -0.29 -2.81
CA GLU A 200 9.01 0.90 -2.03
C GLU A 200 8.25 1.91 -2.90
N THR A 201 7.13 2.41 -2.38
CA THR A 201 6.37 3.48 -3.04
C THR A 201 6.75 4.82 -2.41
N TRP A 202 7.80 5.38 -2.95
CA TRP A 202 8.33 6.70 -2.62
C TRP A 202 8.95 7.29 -3.87
N ASN A 203 8.53 8.50 -4.26
CA ASN A 203 9.06 9.15 -5.47
C ASN A 203 10.51 9.58 -5.23
N SER A 204 11.40 9.03 -6.04
CA SER A 204 12.84 9.30 -5.95
C SER A 204 13.50 9.14 -7.31
N ASP A 205 14.42 10.04 -7.63
CA ASP A 205 15.19 9.97 -8.87
C ASP A 205 16.43 9.11 -8.66
N GLY A 206 16.37 7.86 -9.10
CA GLY A 206 17.47 6.90 -9.03
C GLY A 206 18.02 6.50 -10.41
N GLY A 207 17.56 7.14 -11.47
CA GLY A 207 17.85 6.75 -12.84
C GLY A 207 17.18 5.43 -13.25
N THR A 208 17.38 5.02 -14.50
CA THR A 208 16.68 3.86 -15.11
C THR A 208 17.26 2.50 -14.74
N CYS A 209 18.30 2.44 -13.92
CA CYS A 209 19.02 1.22 -13.55
C CYS A 209 18.80 0.80 -12.08
N SER A 210 17.90 1.47 -11.35
CA SER A 210 17.65 1.22 -9.94
C SER A 210 16.17 0.83 -9.70
N ASP A 211 15.86 0.47 -8.47
CA ASP A 211 14.49 0.23 -7.99
C ASP A 211 13.73 1.53 -7.66
N GLN A 212 14.43 2.66 -7.67
CA GLN A 212 13.84 3.98 -7.47
C GLN A 212 13.11 4.46 -8.73
N SER A 213 12.07 5.22 -8.55
CA SER A 213 11.31 5.88 -9.63
C SER A 213 10.52 7.06 -9.09
N TYR A 214 10.16 8.01 -9.94
CA TYR A 214 9.36 9.16 -9.53
C TYR A 214 7.88 9.07 -9.88
N LYS A 215 7.38 7.90 -10.22
CA LYS A 215 5.95 7.65 -10.41
C LYS A 215 5.52 6.40 -9.68
N CYS A 216 5.48 6.51 -8.36
CA CYS A 216 5.08 5.44 -7.45
C CYS A 216 3.58 5.53 -7.15
N ILE A 217 2.89 4.40 -7.24
CA ILE A 217 1.48 4.27 -6.87
C ILE A 217 1.37 3.09 -5.90
N PRO A 218 0.87 3.26 -4.67
CA PRO A 218 0.76 2.19 -3.68
C PRO A 218 -0.41 1.26 -3.98
N PHE A 219 -0.49 0.79 -5.21
CA PHE A 219 -1.53 -0.10 -5.73
C PHE A 219 -0.92 -1.25 -6.52
N TYR A 220 -1.37 -2.46 -6.20
CA TYR A 220 -1.07 -3.63 -7.01
C TYR A 220 -2.33 -4.37 -7.43
N VAL A 221 -2.22 -5.13 -8.50
CA VAL A 221 -3.27 -5.99 -9.02
C VAL A 221 -2.78 -7.43 -9.09
N SER A 222 -3.66 -8.35 -8.74
CA SER A 222 -3.43 -9.79 -8.81
C SER A 222 -3.99 -10.38 -10.10
N SER A 223 -3.27 -11.36 -10.68
CA SER A 223 -3.76 -12.17 -11.79
C SER A 223 -5.05 -12.93 -11.49
N THR A 224 -5.44 -13.03 -10.22
CA THR A 224 -6.66 -13.75 -9.81
C THR A 224 -7.92 -12.87 -9.79
N GLY A 225 -7.80 -11.57 -10.07
CA GLY A 225 -8.96 -10.67 -10.21
C GLY A 225 -9.27 -9.85 -8.96
N TYR A 226 -8.25 -9.32 -8.29
CA TYR A 226 -8.41 -8.29 -7.27
C TYR A 226 -7.23 -7.33 -7.30
N GLY A 227 -7.40 -6.17 -6.67
CA GLY A 227 -6.33 -5.22 -6.43
C GLY A 227 -6.33 -4.77 -4.98
N VAL A 228 -5.20 -4.22 -4.54
CA VAL A 228 -5.05 -3.60 -3.23
C VAL A 228 -4.43 -2.23 -3.38
N LEU A 229 -5.14 -1.21 -2.90
CA LEU A 229 -4.64 0.16 -2.77
C LEU A 229 -4.31 0.42 -1.29
N VAL A 230 -3.08 0.81 -0.99
CA VAL A 230 -2.72 1.31 0.34
C VAL A 230 -2.88 2.82 0.35
N ASN A 231 -3.80 3.32 1.17
CA ASN A 231 -4.12 4.75 1.25
C ASN A 231 -3.15 5.47 2.18
N SER A 232 -1.93 5.65 1.71
CA SER A 232 -0.88 6.37 2.44
C SER A 232 -0.03 7.18 1.47
N SER A 233 0.22 8.44 1.82
CA SER A 233 1.18 9.31 1.14
C SER A 233 2.61 9.15 1.70
N ASP A 234 2.77 8.40 2.77
CA ASP A 234 4.06 8.02 3.31
C ASP A 234 4.74 6.93 2.48
N LYS A 235 6.00 6.66 2.82
CA LYS A 235 6.74 5.56 2.23
C LYS A 235 6.12 4.22 2.61
N VAL A 236 5.44 3.58 1.65
CA VAL A 236 4.91 2.24 1.84
C VAL A 236 5.92 1.22 1.35
N SER A 237 6.27 0.26 2.22
CA SER A 237 7.17 -0.83 1.88
C SER A 237 6.37 -2.10 1.62
N PHE A 238 6.48 -2.62 0.41
CA PHE A 238 5.87 -3.89 0.01
C PHE A 238 6.90 -5.00 -0.08
N GLU A 239 6.58 -6.13 0.51
CA GLU A 239 7.30 -7.41 0.36
C GLU A 239 6.39 -8.34 -0.45
N VAL A 240 6.60 -8.38 -1.76
CA VAL A 240 5.76 -9.15 -2.68
C VAL A 240 6.27 -10.58 -2.74
N CYS A 241 5.82 -11.43 -1.80
CA CYS A 241 6.28 -12.82 -1.68
C CYS A 241 7.82 -12.95 -1.49
N SER A 242 8.47 -11.92 -0.96
CA SER A 242 9.92 -11.84 -0.80
C SER A 242 10.39 -12.04 0.63
N ASP A 243 9.58 -11.72 1.63
CA ASP A 243 9.83 -12.02 3.05
C ASP A 243 9.17 -13.37 3.41
N THR A 244 7.87 -13.46 3.21
CA THR A 244 7.12 -14.71 3.29
C THR A 244 6.63 -15.07 1.89
N VAL A 245 7.11 -16.18 1.33
CA VAL A 245 6.89 -16.56 -0.08
C VAL A 245 5.41 -16.75 -0.47
N SER A 246 4.54 -16.95 0.50
CA SER A 246 3.09 -17.13 0.32
C SER A 246 2.25 -15.90 0.68
N LYS A 247 2.88 -14.74 0.88
CA LYS A 247 2.18 -13.51 1.29
C LYS A 247 2.72 -12.27 0.57
N VAL A 248 1.83 -11.33 0.31
CA VAL A 248 2.17 -9.95 0.03
C VAL A 248 2.01 -9.16 1.32
N SER A 249 3.11 -8.59 1.81
CA SER A 249 3.12 -7.76 3.01
C SER A 249 3.26 -6.29 2.61
N PHE A 250 2.54 -5.41 3.30
CA PHE A 250 2.74 -3.97 3.16
C PHE A 250 2.75 -3.30 4.53
N THR A 251 3.66 -2.36 4.66
CA THR A 251 4.01 -1.70 5.93
C THR A 251 4.04 -0.19 5.74
N VAL A 252 3.43 0.53 6.66
CA VAL A 252 3.48 1.98 6.76
C VAL A 252 4.04 2.41 8.12
N PRO A 253 4.75 3.53 8.20
CA PRO A 253 5.15 4.10 9.49
C PRO A 253 3.93 4.65 10.24
N GLY A 254 4.01 4.69 11.56
CA GLY A 254 2.97 5.26 12.43
C GLY A 254 2.04 4.21 13.04
N GLU A 255 0.87 4.69 13.45
CA GLU A 255 -0.09 3.97 14.30
C GLU A 255 -1.36 3.55 13.53
N LYS A 256 -1.41 3.85 12.22
CA LYS A 256 -2.57 3.62 11.37
C LYS A 256 -2.15 3.11 9.99
N LEU A 257 -2.87 2.12 9.49
CA LEU A 257 -2.80 1.64 8.11
C LEU A 257 -4.22 1.59 7.54
N GLU A 258 -4.41 2.22 6.39
CA GLU A 258 -5.65 2.15 5.64
C GLU A 258 -5.39 1.58 4.25
N TYR A 259 -6.22 0.64 3.82
CA TYR A 259 -6.13 0.06 2.49
C TYR A 259 -7.49 -0.39 1.96
N PHE A 260 -7.56 -0.60 0.66
CA PHE A 260 -8.76 -1.07 -0.03
C PHE A 260 -8.48 -2.39 -0.73
N VAL A 261 -9.37 -3.36 -0.56
CA VAL A 261 -9.42 -4.57 -1.37
C VAL A 261 -10.51 -4.37 -2.43
N ILE A 262 -10.12 -4.43 -3.68
CA ILE A 262 -10.94 -4.10 -4.84
C ILE A 262 -11.14 -5.37 -5.66
N GLY A 263 -12.36 -5.88 -5.69
CA GLY A 263 -12.72 -7.07 -6.45
C GLY A 263 -13.12 -6.77 -7.89
N GLY A 264 -13.12 -7.79 -8.73
CA GLY A 264 -13.62 -7.75 -10.10
C GLY A 264 -13.55 -9.11 -10.78
N ALA A 265 -14.36 -9.34 -11.82
CA ALA A 265 -14.35 -10.58 -12.58
C ALA A 265 -13.03 -10.79 -13.36
N ASN A 266 -12.33 -9.71 -13.65
CA ASN A 266 -11.05 -9.67 -14.35
C ASN A 266 -10.30 -8.38 -13.98
N ILE A 267 -9.04 -8.27 -14.43
CA ILE A 267 -8.18 -7.11 -14.14
C ILE A 267 -8.79 -5.79 -14.67
N GLY A 268 -9.46 -5.81 -15.82
CA GLY A 268 -10.09 -4.61 -16.38
C GLY A 268 -11.21 -4.07 -15.48
N GLU A 269 -12.01 -4.94 -14.89
CA GLU A 269 -13.06 -4.54 -13.94
C GLU A 269 -12.45 -4.05 -12.60
N VAL A 270 -11.41 -4.70 -12.11
CA VAL A 270 -10.65 -4.22 -10.93
C VAL A 270 -10.11 -2.81 -11.18
N LEU A 271 -9.52 -2.54 -12.34
CA LEU A 271 -9.01 -1.21 -12.70
C LEU A 271 -10.17 -0.20 -12.85
N SER A 272 -11.32 -0.61 -13.38
CA SER A 272 -12.49 0.27 -13.45
C SER A 272 -12.99 0.66 -12.06
N ASN A 273 -13.06 -0.30 -11.12
CA ASN A 273 -13.46 -0.06 -9.73
C ASN A 273 -12.42 0.81 -9.00
N TYR A 274 -11.13 0.54 -9.24
CA TYR A 274 -10.02 1.36 -8.71
C TYR A 274 -10.12 2.81 -9.19
N THR A 275 -10.32 3.04 -10.51
CA THR A 275 -10.42 4.41 -11.04
C THR A 275 -11.75 5.09 -10.72
N THR A 276 -12.79 4.35 -10.35
CA THR A 276 -14.00 4.93 -9.77
C THR A 276 -13.73 5.51 -8.37
N LEU A 277 -12.88 4.84 -7.60
CA LEU A 277 -12.45 5.31 -6.27
C LEU A 277 -11.45 6.47 -6.34
N THR A 278 -10.50 6.43 -7.29
CA THR A 278 -9.35 7.34 -7.32
C THR A 278 -9.47 8.48 -8.36
N GLY A 279 -10.53 8.49 -9.11
CA GLY A 279 -10.73 9.39 -10.25
C GLY A 279 -10.37 8.74 -11.59
N LYS A 280 -11.16 9.04 -12.60
CA LYS A 280 -10.93 8.59 -13.98
C LYS A 280 -9.90 9.50 -14.64
N PRO A 281 -8.96 8.97 -15.45
CA PRO A 281 -8.05 9.78 -16.23
C PRO A 281 -8.83 10.56 -17.31
N ALA A 282 -8.34 11.76 -17.61
CA ALA A 282 -8.85 12.51 -18.77
C ALA A 282 -8.51 11.75 -20.07
N LEU A 283 -9.38 11.88 -21.07
CA LEU A 283 -9.06 11.43 -22.42
C LEU A 283 -8.25 12.53 -23.12
N PRO A 284 -6.92 12.33 -23.36
CA PRO A 284 -6.10 13.33 -24.00
C PRO A 284 -6.38 13.40 -25.50
N PRO A 285 -6.01 14.52 -26.20
CA PRO A 285 -6.10 14.63 -27.65
C PRO A 285 -5.32 13.54 -28.38
N ALA A 286 -5.80 13.14 -29.56
CA ALA A 286 -5.21 12.01 -30.32
C ALA A 286 -3.72 12.19 -30.64
N TYR A 287 -3.25 13.43 -30.89
CA TYR A 287 -1.85 13.69 -31.19
C TYR A 287 -0.89 13.32 -30.06
N THR A 288 -1.35 13.30 -28.81
CA THR A 288 -0.51 12.93 -27.65
C THR A 288 -0.13 11.45 -27.64
N PHE A 289 -0.79 10.62 -28.44
CA PHE A 289 -0.42 9.20 -28.65
C PHE A 289 0.56 9.00 -29.80
N GLY A 290 0.99 10.10 -30.47
CA GLY A 290 1.97 10.06 -31.54
C GLY A 290 3.42 10.12 -31.02
N LEU A 291 4.34 10.41 -31.94
CA LEU A 291 5.76 10.54 -31.64
C LEU A 291 6.06 11.82 -30.87
N TRP A 292 6.78 11.69 -29.77
CA TRP A 292 7.34 12.79 -28.98
C TRP A 292 8.85 12.85 -29.23
N LEU A 293 9.38 14.03 -29.55
CA LEU A 293 10.80 14.27 -29.71
C LEU A 293 11.29 15.28 -28.68
N THR A 294 12.41 15.02 -28.09
CA THR A 294 13.18 15.95 -27.28
C THR A 294 14.67 15.80 -27.62
N THR A 295 15.44 16.87 -27.51
CA THR A 295 16.89 16.82 -27.61
C THR A 295 17.58 16.60 -26.26
N SER A 296 16.77 16.46 -25.18
CA SER A 296 17.24 16.23 -23.80
C SER A 296 18.31 17.27 -23.40
N PHE A 297 19.49 16.84 -23.02
CA PHE A 297 20.60 17.68 -22.60
C PHE A 297 21.59 18.04 -23.73
N THR A 298 21.26 17.74 -24.98
CA THR A 298 22.23 17.86 -26.09
C THR A 298 22.23 19.20 -26.79
N THR A 299 21.13 19.94 -26.71
CA THR A 299 21.00 21.25 -27.36
C THR A 299 20.36 22.29 -26.44
N LYS A 300 20.53 23.57 -26.78
CA LYS A 300 19.69 24.66 -26.27
C LYS A 300 18.35 24.65 -27.01
N TYR A 301 17.29 25.12 -26.36
CA TYR A 301 15.95 25.15 -26.93
C TYR A 301 15.63 26.51 -27.55
N ASP A 302 16.59 27.09 -28.30
CA ASP A 302 16.34 28.28 -29.15
C ASP A 302 15.47 27.92 -30.36
N GLU A 303 14.78 28.93 -30.91
CA GLU A 303 13.81 28.75 -31.99
C GLU A 303 14.44 28.12 -33.26
N GLU A 304 15.63 28.56 -33.63
CA GLU A 304 16.34 28.06 -34.83
C GLU A 304 16.66 26.56 -34.69
N THR A 305 17.21 26.15 -33.55
CA THR A 305 17.56 24.78 -33.26
C THR A 305 16.32 23.89 -33.25
N VAL A 306 15.29 24.26 -32.50
CA VAL A 306 14.05 23.47 -32.39
C VAL A 306 13.38 23.33 -33.76
N THR A 307 13.28 24.44 -34.54
CA THR A 307 12.67 24.41 -35.90
C THR A 307 13.47 23.48 -36.82
N SER A 308 14.81 23.50 -36.74
CA SER A 308 15.64 22.61 -37.56
C SER A 308 15.38 21.13 -37.34
N PHE A 309 15.10 20.74 -36.09
CA PHE A 309 14.72 19.36 -35.75
C PHE A 309 13.31 18.99 -36.28
N ILE A 310 12.36 19.90 -36.13
CA ILE A 310 10.97 19.71 -36.63
C ILE A 310 10.99 19.58 -38.16
N ASP A 311 11.66 20.48 -38.86
CA ASP A 311 11.80 20.46 -40.31
C ASP A 311 12.53 19.20 -40.80
N GLY A 312 13.62 18.83 -40.09
CA GLY A 312 14.36 17.64 -40.39
C GLY A 312 13.56 16.33 -40.23
N MET A 313 12.62 16.28 -39.30
CA MET A 313 11.68 15.16 -39.20
C MET A 313 10.71 15.15 -40.39
N ALA A 314 10.16 16.30 -40.75
CA ALA A 314 9.26 16.44 -41.91
C ALA A 314 9.95 16.08 -43.24
N GLU A 315 11.18 16.53 -43.47
CA GLU A 315 12.00 16.17 -44.66
C GLU A 315 12.25 14.68 -44.82
N ARG A 316 12.23 13.93 -43.72
CA ARG A 316 12.45 12.46 -43.66
C ARG A 316 11.16 11.67 -43.64
N ASP A 317 10.02 12.33 -43.78
CA ASP A 317 8.70 11.72 -43.70
C ASP A 317 8.46 10.97 -42.36
N ILE A 318 9.01 11.51 -41.26
CA ILE A 318 8.83 10.98 -39.92
C ILE A 318 7.72 11.79 -39.23
N PRO A 319 6.58 11.15 -38.88
CA PRO A 319 5.43 11.85 -38.32
C PRO A 319 5.68 12.26 -36.87
N LEU A 320 6.13 13.49 -36.65
CA LEU A 320 6.29 14.11 -35.35
C LEU A 320 5.01 14.82 -34.93
N GLN A 321 4.47 14.49 -33.75
CA GLN A 321 3.26 15.11 -33.20
C GLN A 321 3.54 16.09 -32.06
N VAL A 322 4.60 15.85 -31.30
CA VAL A 322 4.94 16.68 -30.14
C VAL A 322 6.44 16.90 -30.08
N PHE A 323 6.86 18.15 -29.95
CA PHE A 323 8.22 18.48 -29.56
C PHE A 323 8.20 18.87 -28.08
N HIS A 324 9.05 18.25 -27.28
CA HIS A 324 9.11 18.40 -25.84
C HIS A 324 10.42 19.08 -25.43
N PHE A 325 10.32 20.15 -24.66
CA PHE A 325 11.49 20.85 -24.11
C PHE A 325 11.89 20.19 -22.79
N ASP A 326 13.19 19.87 -22.71
CA ASP A 326 13.81 19.44 -21.46
C ASP A 326 14.34 20.66 -20.69
N CYS A 327 14.99 20.47 -19.57
CA CYS A 327 15.30 21.51 -18.59
C CYS A 327 16.09 22.74 -19.12
N PHE A 328 16.77 22.66 -20.26
CA PHE A 328 17.56 23.75 -20.82
C PHE A 328 16.75 24.89 -21.50
N TRP A 329 15.43 24.87 -21.37
CA TRP A 329 14.60 26.05 -21.59
C TRP A 329 14.69 27.06 -20.43
N MET A 330 15.26 26.62 -19.27
CA MET A 330 15.47 27.44 -18.08
C MET A 330 16.87 28.08 -18.11
N LYS A 331 17.02 29.25 -17.48
CA LYS A 331 18.32 29.86 -17.24
C LYS A 331 19.22 28.95 -16.44
N GLU A 332 20.51 28.96 -16.77
CA GLU A 332 21.50 28.16 -16.05
C GLU A 332 21.46 28.45 -14.54
N PHE A 333 21.40 27.38 -13.74
CA PHE A 333 21.36 27.43 -12.27
C PHE A 333 20.17 28.20 -11.68
N GLN A 334 19.18 28.57 -12.48
CA GLN A 334 17.97 29.29 -12.06
C GLN A 334 16.73 28.50 -12.50
N TRP A 335 16.46 27.41 -11.85
CA TRP A 335 15.32 26.54 -12.12
C TRP A 335 14.00 27.31 -12.01
N CYS A 336 13.12 27.08 -12.96
CA CYS A 336 11.83 27.76 -13.10
C CYS A 336 11.91 29.23 -13.60
N ASP A 337 13.07 29.71 -14.01
CA ASP A 337 13.21 31.00 -14.67
C ASP A 337 13.52 30.81 -16.16
N PHE A 338 12.79 31.54 -17.02
CA PHE A 338 12.89 31.40 -18.48
C PHE A 338 14.13 32.10 -19.03
N GLU A 339 14.73 31.50 -20.02
CA GLU A 339 15.76 32.16 -20.83
C GLU A 339 15.15 33.04 -21.93
#